data_b605954f521b05570c84129bdd73be23
#
_entry.id   b605954f521b05570c84129bdd73be23
#
_cell.length_a   1.000
_cell.length_b   1.000
_cell.length_c   1.000
_cell.angle_alpha   90.00
_cell.angle_beta   90.00
_cell.angle_gamma   90.00
#
_symmetry.space_group_name_H-M   'P 1'
#
loop_
_entity.id
_entity.type
_entity.pdbx_description
1 polymer ?
#
loop_
_entity_poly.entity_id
_entity_poly.type
_entity_poly.pdbx_seq_one_letter_code
_entity_poly.pdbx_strand_id
1 'polypeptide(L)'
;MQQKTLDVIGRRHTVEDVVRIFHLARELGFDNINMDLIAGLPGEHPEEMEDTLRQIKELAPDSLTVNALAMKNGSRLTRERAASTEKQNYKQMARELEEMIDMARKAAGEMGLYPYYLYRQKNIAGNFENVGYAKVDKAGIYNILIMEEKQSIVAAGAGASTKVVLPYEIPAPGSKNGRMTNLIRIENVRDVGEYISRIDEMIERKGEWLWH
;
A
#
# COMPACT_ATOMS: atom_id res chain seq x y z
N MET A 1 -11.82 -13.44 6.34
CA MET A 1 -12.36 -12.26 5.64
C MET A 1 -13.77 -12.02 6.13
N GLN A 2 -14.15 -10.75 6.35
CA GLN A 2 -15.41 -10.41 7.02
C GLN A 2 -16.29 -9.58 6.11
N GLN A 3 -17.50 -10.07 5.76
CA GLN A 3 -18.45 -9.32 4.94
C GLN A 3 -18.84 -7.98 5.60
N LYS A 4 -19.07 -8.02 6.91
CA LYS A 4 -19.35 -6.83 7.73
C LYS A 4 -18.32 -5.71 7.53
N THR A 5 -17.03 -6.07 7.46
CA THR A 5 -15.94 -5.11 7.26
C THR A 5 -15.97 -4.53 5.85
N LEU A 6 -16.19 -5.36 4.82
CA LEU A 6 -16.33 -4.90 3.44
C LEU A 6 -17.46 -3.86 3.31
N ASP A 7 -18.59 -4.11 3.95
CA ASP A 7 -19.74 -3.21 3.96
C ASP A 7 -19.41 -1.86 4.64
N VAL A 8 -18.74 -1.90 5.80
CA VAL A 8 -18.32 -0.71 6.55
C VAL A 8 -17.35 0.16 5.76
N ILE A 9 -16.40 -0.44 5.04
CA ILE A 9 -15.45 0.31 4.21
C ILE A 9 -15.97 0.66 2.81
N GLY A 10 -17.24 0.31 2.51
CA GLY A 10 -17.92 0.65 1.27
C GLY A 10 -17.46 -0.17 0.06
N ARG A 11 -16.99 -1.39 0.27
CA ARG A 11 -16.69 -2.33 -0.81
C ARG A 11 -17.96 -3.00 -1.30
N ARG A 12 -18.12 -3.10 -2.63
CA ARG A 12 -19.34 -3.63 -3.26
C ARG A 12 -19.28 -5.13 -3.58
N HIS A 13 -18.11 -5.75 -3.45
CA HIS A 13 -17.91 -7.18 -3.65
C HIS A 13 -18.10 -7.95 -2.33
N THR A 14 -18.36 -9.23 -2.43
CA THR A 14 -18.52 -10.13 -1.28
C THR A 14 -17.24 -10.91 -0.99
N VAL A 15 -17.20 -11.57 0.18
CA VAL A 15 -16.11 -12.50 0.54
C VAL A 15 -16.07 -13.67 -0.47
N GLU A 16 -17.21 -14.16 -0.87
CA GLU A 16 -17.36 -15.24 -1.88
C GLU A 16 -16.77 -14.80 -3.23
N ASP A 17 -16.97 -13.52 -3.62
CA ASP A 17 -16.36 -12.99 -4.84
C ASP A 17 -14.82 -13.02 -4.78
N VAL A 18 -14.23 -12.67 -3.63
CA VAL A 18 -12.77 -12.73 -3.45
C VAL A 18 -12.27 -14.17 -3.63
N VAL A 19 -12.90 -15.13 -2.97
CA VAL A 19 -12.55 -16.54 -3.05
C VAL A 19 -12.71 -17.06 -4.49
N ARG A 20 -13.84 -16.76 -5.12
CA ARG A 20 -14.14 -17.17 -6.49
C ARG A 20 -13.11 -16.62 -7.49
N ILE A 21 -12.78 -15.33 -7.38
CA ILE A 21 -11.80 -14.68 -8.28
C ILE A 21 -10.39 -15.23 -8.04
N PHE A 22 -10.02 -15.53 -6.79
CA PHE A 22 -8.74 -16.17 -6.48
C PHE A 22 -8.62 -17.52 -7.19
N HIS A 23 -9.62 -18.39 -7.07
CA HIS A 23 -9.62 -19.70 -7.74
C HIS A 23 -9.64 -19.56 -9.26
N LEU A 24 -10.45 -18.66 -9.82
CA LEU A 24 -10.46 -18.39 -11.26
C LEU A 24 -9.09 -17.94 -11.76
N ALA A 25 -8.40 -17.09 -11.03
CA ALA A 25 -7.04 -16.68 -11.39
C ALA A 25 -6.08 -17.87 -11.43
N ARG A 26 -6.18 -18.79 -10.45
CA ARG A 26 -5.39 -20.05 -10.45
C ARG A 26 -5.72 -20.94 -11.65
N GLU A 27 -6.99 -21.12 -11.98
CA GLU A 27 -7.44 -21.88 -13.13
C GLU A 27 -6.93 -21.29 -14.45
N LEU A 28 -6.84 -19.97 -14.55
CA LEU A 28 -6.31 -19.26 -15.72
C LEU A 28 -4.77 -19.27 -15.79
N GLY A 29 -4.09 -19.90 -14.83
CA GLY A 29 -2.64 -20.07 -14.84
C GLY A 29 -1.84 -18.96 -14.16
N PHE A 30 -2.48 -18.04 -13.40
CA PHE A 30 -1.73 -17.08 -12.58
C PHE A 30 -1.05 -17.81 -11.41
N ASP A 31 0.24 -17.88 -11.43
CA ASP A 31 1.08 -18.60 -10.46
C ASP A 31 1.77 -17.66 -9.43
N ASN A 32 1.50 -16.36 -9.50
CA ASN A 32 1.96 -15.35 -8.56
C ASN A 32 0.81 -14.40 -8.19
N ILE A 33 0.07 -14.76 -7.14
CA ILE A 33 -1.08 -13.99 -6.65
C ILE A 33 -0.73 -13.38 -5.30
N ASN A 34 -0.82 -12.05 -5.22
CA ASN A 34 -0.72 -11.31 -3.98
C ASN A 34 -2.11 -11.05 -3.40
N MET A 35 -2.23 -11.16 -2.08
CA MET A 35 -3.40 -10.68 -1.35
C MET A 35 -3.01 -9.52 -0.44
N ASP A 36 -3.82 -8.46 -0.46
CA ASP A 36 -3.63 -7.29 0.41
C ASP A 36 -4.53 -7.40 1.64
N LEU A 37 -3.93 -7.23 2.81
CA LEU A 37 -4.60 -7.21 4.11
C LEU A 37 -4.42 -5.85 4.77
N ILE A 38 -5.47 -5.33 5.38
CA ILE A 38 -5.41 -4.09 6.14
C ILE A 38 -5.75 -4.39 7.60
N ALA A 39 -4.81 -4.15 8.50
CA ALA A 39 -5.00 -4.26 9.93
C ALA A 39 -5.55 -2.95 10.52
N GLY A 40 -6.44 -3.05 11.51
CA GLY A 40 -7.02 -1.91 12.22
C GLY A 40 -8.20 -1.25 11.50
N LEU A 41 -8.92 -1.98 10.67
CA LEU A 41 -10.18 -1.50 10.07
C LEU A 41 -11.24 -1.22 11.16
N PRO A 42 -12.18 -0.28 10.92
CA PRO A 42 -13.21 0.03 11.90
C PRO A 42 -14.06 -1.18 12.26
N GLY A 43 -14.17 -1.47 13.56
CA GLY A 43 -14.97 -2.57 14.08
C GLY A 43 -14.36 -3.96 13.90
N GLU A 44 -13.10 -4.06 13.49
CA GLU A 44 -12.31 -5.30 13.54
C GLU A 44 -11.42 -5.33 14.79
N HIS A 45 -11.37 -6.48 15.41
CA HIS A 45 -10.56 -6.84 16.57
C HIS A 45 -9.64 -8.02 16.20
N PRO A 46 -8.71 -8.45 17.08
CA PRO A 46 -7.81 -9.57 16.81
C PRO A 46 -8.52 -10.86 16.36
N GLU A 47 -9.72 -11.12 16.86
CA GLU A 47 -10.51 -12.31 16.50
C GLU A 47 -10.94 -12.32 15.03
N GLU A 48 -11.37 -11.18 14.49
CA GLU A 48 -11.71 -11.05 13.06
C GLU A 48 -10.46 -11.19 12.18
N MET A 49 -9.32 -10.69 12.66
CA MET A 49 -8.04 -10.85 11.98
C MET A 49 -7.62 -12.33 11.96
N GLU A 50 -7.75 -13.06 13.06
CA GLU A 50 -7.44 -14.48 13.15
C GLU A 50 -8.25 -15.28 12.13
N ASP A 51 -9.58 -15.09 12.10
CA ASP A 51 -10.43 -15.74 11.12
C ASP A 51 -10.07 -15.38 9.67
N THR A 52 -9.75 -14.10 9.40
CA THR A 52 -9.29 -13.67 8.08
C THR A 52 -7.99 -14.37 7.67
N LEU A 53 -7.03 -14.47 8.57
CA LEU A 53 -5.75 -15.14 8.32
C LEU A 53 -5.92 -16.65 8.09
N ARG A 54 -6.85 -17.29 8.80
CA ARG A 54 -7.20 -18.70 8.59
C ARG A 54 -7.72 -18.91 7.15
N GLN A 55 -8.64 -18.07 6.69
CA GLN A 55 -9.17 -18.12 5.32
C GLN A 55 -8.09 -17.87 4.26
N ILE A 56 -7.17 -16.91 4.51
CA ILE A 56 -6.05 -16.63 3.61
C ILE A 56 -5.10 -17.83 3.51
N LYS A 57 -4.84 -18.52 4.63
CA LYS A 57 -4.03 -19.75 4.64
C LYS A 57 -4.64 -20.86 3.79
N GLU A 58 -5.97 -21.03 3.81
CA GLU A 58 -6.69 -22.00 2.97
C GLU A 58 -6.54 -21.68 1.48
N LEU A 59 -6.54 -20.41 1.09
CA LEU A 59 -6.30 -19.96 -0.28
C LEU A 59 -4.85 -20.14 -0.73
N ALA A 60 -3.90 -20.10 0.20
CA ALA A 60 -2.47 -20.26 -0.04
C ALA A 60 -1.91 -19.34 -1.14
N PRO A 61 -1.97 -18.00 -0.96
CA PRO A 61 -1.41 -17.05 -1.90
C PRO A 61 0.12 -17.18 -2.00
N ASP A 62 0.71 -16.60 -3.04
CA ASP A 62 2.16 -16.60 -3.23
C ASP A 62 2.83 -15.42 -2.52
N SER A 63 2.06 -14.37 -2.25
CA SER A 63 2.48 -13.23 -1.48
C SER A 63 1.33 -12.60 -0.70
N LEU A 64 1.67 -11.92 0.38
CA LEU A 64 0.74 -11.22 1.26
C LEU A 64 1.31 -9.84 1.58
N THR A 65 0.52 -8.81 1.35
CA THR A 65 0.87 -7.45 1.80
C THR A 65 0.03 -7.11 3.02
N VAL A 66 0.69 -6.79 4.12
CA VAL A 66 0.03 -6.38 5.37
C VAL A 66 0.18 -4.88 5.54
N ASN A 67 -0.92 -4.17 5.49
CA ASN A 67 -0.99 -2.73 5.63
C ASN A 67 -1.60 -2.36 6.98
N ALA A 68 -0.97 -1.46 7.72
CA ALA A 68 -1.60 -0.81 8.87
C ALA A 68 -2.50 0.34 8.40
N LEU A 69 -3.70 0.47 8.94
CA LEU A 69 -4.60 1.55 8.55
C LEU A 69 -4.03 2.92 8.92
N ALA A 70 -3.69 3.71 7.91
CA ALA A 70 -3.21 5.07 8.10
C ALA A 70 -4.39 6.06 8.28
N MET A 71 -4.36 6.82 9.37
CA MET A 71 -5.31 7.90 9.63
C MET A 71 -4.92 9.14 8.82
N LYS A 72 -5.52 9.35 7.66
CA LYS A 72 -5.30 10.57 6.86
C LYS A 72 -6.21 11.69 7.33
N ASN A 73 -5.64 12.87 7.61
CA ASN A 73 -6.41 14.07 7.92
C ASN A 73 -7.44 14.35 6.81
N GLY A 74 -8.71 14.55 7.21
CA GLY A 74 -9.81 14.85 6.29
C GLY A 74 -10.52 13.63 5.69
N SER A 75 -10.12 12.39 5.97
CA SER A 75 -10.90 11.21 5.57
C SER A 75 -12.20 11.10 6.36
N ARG A 76 -13.24 10.48 5.76
CA ARG A 76 -14.52 10.22 6.46
C ARG A 76 -14.30 9.45 7.76
N LEU A 77 -13.47 8.42 7.71
CA LEU A 77 -13.09 7.60 8.88
C LEU A 77 -12.42 8.41 9.98
N THR A 78 -11.57 9.40 9.64
CA THR A 78 -10.93 10.28 10.62
C THR A 78 -11.95 11.21 11.27
N ARG A 79 -12.93 11.73 10.51
CA ARG A 79 -13.99 12.60 11.03
C ARG A 79 -14.93 11.85 11.96
N GLU A 80 -15.34 10.66 11.60
CA GLU A 80 -16.20 9.79 12.41
C GLU A 80 -15.52 9.37 13.72
N ARG A 81 -14.20 9.06 13.69
CA ARG A 81 -13.42 8.75 14.88
C ARG A 81 -13.10 9.96 15.77
N ALA A 82 -12.89 11.14 15.20
CA ALA A 82 -12.66 12.37 15.97
C ALA A 82 -13.91 12.80 16.76
N ALA A 83 -15.11 12.39 16.32
CA ALA A 83 -16.37 12.62 17.04
C ALA A 83 -16.58 11.66 18.21
N SER A 84 -15.88 10.51 18.24
CA SER A 84 -15.90 9.56 19.36
C SER A 84 -14.76 9.88 20.32
N THR A 85 -15.03 10.64 21.35
CA THR A 85 -14.10 11.08 22.39
C THR A 85 -13.59 9.87 23.17
N GLU A 86 -12.24 9.61 23.20
CA GLU A 86 -11.56 9.15 24.42
C GLU A 86 -10.11 8.75 24.14
N LYS A 87 -9.17 9.41 24.84
CA LYS A 87 -7.73 9.08 24.86
C LYS A 87 -7.42 7.66 25.36
N GLN A 88 -8.32 7.06 26.12
CA GLN A 88 -8.19 5.68 26.62
C GLN A 88 -8.37 4.66 25.50
N ASN A 89 -9.26 4.93 24.56
CA ASN A 89 -9.55 4.07 23.41
C ASN A 89 -8.35 4.00 22.44
N TYR A 90 -7.55 5.05 22.37
CA TYR A 90 -6.40 5.11 21.46
C TYR A 90 -5.26 4.13 21.81
N LYS A 91 -4.98 3.96 23.12
CA LYS A 91 -3.95 3.00 23.58
C LYS A 91 -4.36 1.55 23.36
N GLN A 92 -5.64 1.26 23.55
CA GLN A 92 -6.17 -0.08 23.32
C GLN A 92 -6.13 -0.40 21.83
N MET A 93 -6.62 0.51 20.96
CA MET A 93 -6.57 0.35 19.50
C MET A 93 -5.13 0.13 18.98
N ALA A 94 -4.15 0.84 19.55
CA ALA A 94 -2.75 0.67 19.15
C ALA A 94 -2.23 -0.72 19.53
N ARG A 95 -2.61 -1.26 20.70
CA ARG A 95 -2.26 -2.62 21.13
C ARG A 95 -2.92 -3.69 20.26
N GLU A 96 -4.22 -3.54 19.98
CA GLU A 96 -4.94 -4.46 19.08
C GLU A 96 -4.34 -4.46 17.68
N LEU A 97 -3.98 -3.28 17.15
CA LEU A 97 -3.30 -3.18 15.86
C LEU A 97 -1.93 -3.87 15.87
N GLU A 98 -1.14 -3.71 16.92
CA GLU A 98 0.14 -4.40 17.10
C GLU A 98 -0.06 -5.91 17.12
N GLU A 99 -1.04 -6.40 17.87
CA GLU A 99 -1.41 -7.81 17.94
C GLU A 99 -1.81 -8.36 16.57
N MET A 100 -2.69 -7.65 15.83
CA MET A 100 -3.10 -8.03 14.46
C MET A 100 -1.91 -8.14 13.50
N ILE A 101 -0.95 -7.20 13.57
CA ILE A 101 0.25 -7.21 12.73
C ILE A 101 1.15 -8.40 13.09
N ASP A 102 1.32 -8.69 14.38
CA ASP A 102 2.09 -9.84 14.83
C ASP A 102 1.45 -11.16 14.41
N MET A 103 0.13 -11.27 14.49
CA MET A 103 -0.63 -12.43 13.99
C MET A 103 -0.42 -12.61 12.49
N ALA A 104 -0.50 -11.53 11.70
CA ALA A 104 -0.28 -11.58 10.26
C ALA A 104 1.16 -11.97 9.91
N ARG A 105 2.17 -11.46 10.63
CA ARG A 105 3.57 -11.86 10.48
C ARG A 105 3.78 -13.34 10.76
N LYS A 106 3.20 -13.86 11.83
CA LYS A 106 3.25 -15.29 12.19
C LYS A 106 2.58 -16.16 11.12
N ALA A 107 1.38 -15.77 10.69
CA ALA A 107 0.65 -16.49 9.64
C ALA A 107 1.41 -16.50 8.30
N ALA A 108 2.06 -15.40 7.92
CA ALA A 108 2.93 -15.34 6.74
C ALA A 108 4.08 -16.35 6.86
N GLY A 109 4.78 -16.40 8.01
CA GLY A 109 5.83 -17.38 8.25
C GLY A 109 5.35 -18.83 8.18
N GLU A 110 4.18 -19.14 8.73
CA GLU A 110 3.55 -20.48 8.66
C GLU A 110 3.17 -20.88 7.22
N MET A 111 2.91 -19.90 6.33
CA MET A 111 2.69 -20.13 4.90
C MET A 111 4.00 -20.19 4.08
N GLY A 112 5.18 -20.06 4.71
CA GLY A 112 6.47 -20.00 4.03
C GLY A 112 6.69 -18.71 3.26
N LEU A 113 6.04 -17.62 3.68
CA LEU A 113 6.21 -16.29 3.10
C LEU A 113 7.24 -15.50 3.92
N TYR A 114 8.22 -14.91 3.25
CA TYR A 114 9.29 -14.14 3.86
C TYR A 114 9.13 -12.65 3.56
N PRO A 115 9.47 -11.75 4.51
CA PRO A 115 9.40 -10.32 4.26
C PRO A 115 10.41 -9.94 3.16
N TYR A 116 9.98 -9.15 2.17
CA TYR A 116 10.84 -8.72 1.07
C TYR A 116 10.83 -7.21 0.85
N TYR A 117 9.84 -6.48 1.36
CA TYR A 117 9.87 -5.02 1.41
C TYR A 117 9.13 -4.47 2.63
N LEU A 118 9.52 -3.28 3.04
CA LEU A 118 8.96 -2.51 4.15
C LEU A 118 8.65 -1.10 3.68
N TYR A 119 7.45 -0.62 3.93
CA TYR A 119 7.05 0.75 3.65
C TYR A 119 6.47 1.42 4.88
N ARG A 120 7.16 2.46 5.37
CA ARG A 120 6.68 3.25 6.51
C ARG A 120 5.81 4.40 6.02
N GLN A 121 4.53 4.39 6.35
CA GLN A 121 3.66 5.53 6.13
C GLN A 121 3.84 6.57 7.24
N LYS A 122 3.83 7.85 6.86
CA LYS A 122 3.78 8.96 7.84
C LYS A 122 2.38 9.03 8.46
N ASN A 123 2.32 9.37 9.78
CA ASN A 123 1.08 9.57 10.53
C ASN A 123 0.23 8.31 10.80
N ILE A 124 0.87 7.18 11.04
CA ILE A 124 0.22 5.99 11.61
C ILE A 124 0.41 6.00 13.12
N ALA A 125 -0.63 5.65 13.88
CA ALA A 125 -0.53 5.36 15.30
C ALA A 125 0.44 4.19 15.52
N GLY A 126 1.49 4.39 16.33
CA GLY A 126 2.47 3.34 16.64
C GLY A 126 3.63 3.18 15.65
N ASN A 127 3.75 4.02 14.61
CA ASN A 127 4.82 3.93 13.58
C ASN A 127 4.92 2.55 12.90
N PHE A 128 3.80 1.86 12.72
CA PHE A 128 3.77 0.57 12.06
C PHE A 128 4.15 0.67 10.59
N GLU A 129 4.77 -0.36 10.09
CA GLU A 129 5.23 -0.48 8.72
C GLU A 129 4.26 -1.36 7.92
N ASN A 130 4.06 -1.01 6.65
CA ASN A 130 3.44 -1.92 5.71
C ASN A 130 4.50 -2.90 5.24
N VAL A 131 4.21 -4.18 5.30
CA VAL A 131 5.17 -5.24 5.00
C VAL A 131 4.64 -6.12 3.89
N GLY A 132 5.45 -6.36 2.87
CA GLY A 132 5.20 -7.37 1.87
C GLY A 132 5.95 -8.66 2.20
N TYR A 133 5.22 -9.76 2.21
CA TYR A 133 5.73 -11.13 2.40
C TYR A 133 5.51 -11.92 1.11
N ALA A 134 6.48 -12.73 0.69
CA ALA A 134 6.37 -13.56 -0.50
C ALA A 134 7.09 -14.90 -0.33
N LYS A 135 6.68 -15.91 -1.10
CA LYS A 135 7.50 -17.11 -1.34
C LYS A 135 8.79 -16.71 -2.03
N VAL A 136 9.83 -17.53 -1.89
CA VAL A 136 11.04 -17.39 -2.69
C VAL A 136 10.66 -17.37 -4.18
N ASP A 137 11.24 -16.46 -4.94
CA ASP A 137 10.98 -16.21 -6.38
C ASP A 137 9.59 -15.63 -6.75
N LYS A 138 8.75 -15.31 -5.76
CA LYS A 138 7.42 -14.69 -5.97
C LYS A 138 7.33 -13.24 -5.46
N ALA A 139 8.46 -12.66 -5.03
CA ALA A 139 8.52 -11.26 -4.60
C ALA A 139 8.13 -10.30 -5.74
N GLY A 140 7.33 -9.30 -5.43
CA GLY A 140 6.91 -8.30 -6.41
C GLY A 140 8.07 -7.40 -6.83
N ILE A 141 8.64 -7.63 -8.01
CA ILE A 141 9.79 -6.88 -8.55
C ILE A 141 9.49 -5.37 -8.59
N TYR A 142 8.27 -4.98 -8.97
CA TYR A 142 7.85 -3.59 -8.97
C TYR A 142 8.01 -2.93 -7.59
N ASN A 143 7.60 -3.62 -6.52
CA ASN A 143 7.72 -3.10 -5.15
C ASN A 143 9.18 -2.90 -4.76
N ILE A 144 10.05 -3.84 -5.11
CA ILE A 144 11.49 -3.73 -4.85
C ILE A 144 12.09 -2.55 -5.60
N LEU A 145 11.83 -2.45 -6.91
CA LEU A 145 12.42 -1.40 -7.76
C LEU A 145 11.96 0.01 -7.36
N ILE A 146 10.68 0.17 -6.95
CA ILE A 146 10.16 1.47 -6.50
C ILE A 146 10.72 1.88 -5.14
N MET A 147 10.91 0.92 -4.23
CA MET A 147 11.45 1.18 -2.88
C MET A 147 12.94 1.46 -2.92
N GLU A 148 13.70 0.71 -3.71
CA GLU A 148 15.15 0.87 -3.88
C GLU A 148 15.53 2.01 -4.85
N GLU A 149 14.54 2.65 -5.48
CA GLU A 149 14.75 3.73 -6.45
C GLU A 149 15.78 3.37 -7.55
N LYS A 150 15.72 2.11 -8.04
CA LYS A 150 16.65 1.56 -9.04
C LYS A 150 16.18 1.73 -10.48
N GLN A 151 14.92 2.04 -10.69
CA GLN A 151 14.31 2.17 -12.02
C GLN A 151 13.43 3.41 -12.09
N SER A 152 13.50 4.11 -13.24
CA SER A 152 12.55 5.19 -13.55
C SER A 152 11.14 4.64 -13.71
N ILE A 153 10.16 5.38 -13.17
CA ILE A 153 8.74 5.03 -13.20
C ILE A 153 7.97 6.19 -13.81
N VAL A 154 7.40 6.00 -14.98
CA VAL A 154 6.54 6.99 -15.63
C VAL A 154 5.11 6.81 -15.12
N ALA A 155 4.54 7.86 -14.56
CA ALA A 155 3.20 7.85 -14.01
C ALA A 155 2.24 8.70 -14.83
N ALA A 156 1.04 8.19 -15.08
CA ALA A 156 -0.07 8.89 -15.72
C ALA A 156 -1.22 9.12 -14.72
N GLY A 157 -2.04 10.12 -14.98
CA GLY A 157 -3.20 10.46 -14.16
C GLY A 157 -3.00 11.68 -13.27
N ALA A 158 -4.09 12.30 -12.86
CA ALA A 158 -4.10 13.44 -11.95
C ALA A 158 -3.47 13.08 -10.60
N GLY A 159 -2.57 13.92 -10.09
CA GLY A 159 -1.86 13.72 -8.83
C GLY A 159 -0.81 12.60 -8.84
N ALA A 160 -0.54 11.96 -9.98
CA ALA A 160 0.49 10.95 -10.09
C ALA A 160 1.90 11.57 -10.13
N SER A 161 2.90 10.83 -9.64
CA SER A 161 4.30 11.26 -9.57
C SER A 161 5.19 10.35 -10.42
N THR A 162 5.79 10.92 -11.46
CA THR A 162 6.86 10.26 -12.21
C THR A 162 8.17 10.38 -11.44
N LYS A 163 8.91 9.27 -11.32
CA LYS A 163 10.25 9.22 -10.77
C LYS A 163 11.24 8.90 -11.88
N VAL A 164 12.23 9.75 -12.09
CA VAL A 164 13.32 9.50 -13.04
C VAL A 164 14.60 9.25 -12.24
N VAL A 165 15.21 8.09 -12.46
CA VAL A 165 16.50 7.71 -11.87
C VAL A 165 17.59 8.01 -12.90
N LEU A 166 18.47 8.97 -12.58
CA LEU A 166 19.58 9.37 -13.41
C LEU A 166 20.79 8.46 -13.16
N PRO A 167 21.65 8.24 -14.15
CA PRO A 167 22.91 7.50 -13.99
C PRO A 167 24.00 8.32 -13.27
N TYR A 168 23.74 9.59 -12.96
CA TYR A 168 24.64 10.53 -12.28
C TYR A 168 23.86 11.40 -11.29
N GLU A 169 24.57 11.99 -10.36
CA GLU A 169 23.97 12.92 -9.39
C GLU A 169 23.98 14.36 -9.94
N ILE A 170 22.91 15.07 -9.64
CA ILE A 170 22.76 16.51 -9.93
C ILE A 170 22.39 17.25 -8.65
N PRO A 171 22.57 18.58 -8.58
CA PRO A 171 22.02 19.37 -7.49
C PRO A 171 20.50 19.20 -7.41
N ALA A 172 19.99 18.79 -6.23
CA ALA A 172 18.56 18.54 -6.05
C ALA A 172 17.75 19.82 -6.37
N PRO A 173 16.73 19.75 -7.24
CA PRO A 173 15.91 20.90 -7.59
C PRO A 173 15.32 21.57 -6.34
N GLY A 174 15.51 22.89 -6.19
CA GLY A 174 15.03 23.66 -5.04
C GLY A 174 15.83 23.47 -3.74
N SER A 175 16.91 22.71 -3.73
CA SER A 175 17.78 22.57 -2.56
C SER A 175 18.62 23.82 -2.34
N LYS A 176 18.48 24.44 -1.16
CA LYS A 176 19.30 25.58 -0.73
C LYS A 176 20.67 25.16 -0.18
N ASN A 177 20.87 23.89 0.11
CA ASN A 177 22.03 23.36 0.84
C ASN A 177 22.98 22.54 -0.05
N GLY A 178 22.87 22.64 -1.37
CA GLY A 178 23.73 21.91 -2.31
C GLY A 178 23.57 20.38 -2.23
N ARG A 179 22.44 19.87 -1.73
CA ARG A 179 22.17 18.42 -1.70
C ARG A 179 22.17 17.87 -3.12
N MET A 180 22.93 16.82 -3.33
CA MET A 180 22.96 16.08 -4.59
C MET A 180 21.88 14.99 -4.59
N THR A 181 21.37 14.65 -5.77
CA THR A 181 20.40 13.56 -5.98
C THR A 181 20.53 13.02 -7.40
N ASN A 182 20.29 11.73 -7.54
CA ASN A 182 20.08 11.08 -8.83
C ASN A 182 18.60 10.79 -9.10
N LEU A 183 17.69 11.28 -8.23
CA LEU A 183 16.25 11.05 -8.33
C LEU A 183 15.52 12.36 -8.59
N ILE A 184 14.83 12.43 -9.73
CA ILE A 184 13.95 13.55 -10.10
C ILE A 184 12.50 13.10 -9.94
N ARG A 185 11.67 13.96 -9.33
CA ARG A 185 10.23 13.74 -9.20
C ARG A 185 9.48 14.80 -9.98
N ILE A 186 8.56 14.33 -10.83
CA ILE A 186 7.72 15.19 -11.68
C ILE A 186 6.27 14.89 -11.34
N GLU A 187 5.65 15.83 -10.63
CA GLU A 187 4.28 15.70 -10.16
C GLU A 187 3.29 16.17 -11.22
N ASN A 188 2.25 15.39 -11.49
CA ASN A 188 1.10 15.86 -12.23
C ASN A 188 0.21 16.74 -11.34
N VAL A 189 -0.54 17.67 -11.96
CA VAL A 189 -1.56 18.44 -11.24
C VAL A 189 -2.61 17.50 -10.61
N ARG A 190 -3.14 17.87 -9.46
CA ARG A 190 -4.01 16.99 -8.66
C ARG A 190 -5.47 17.02 -9.08
N ASP A 191 -5.93 18.16 -9.56
CA ASP A 191 -7.29 18.31 -10.07
C ASP A 191 -7.44 17.60 -11.42
N VAL A 192 -8.51 16.83 -11.61
CA VAL A 192 -8.74 16.05 -12.83
C VAL A 192 -9.01 16.95 -14.04
N GLY A 193 -9.79 18.04 -13.87
CA GLY A 193 -10.08 18.98 -14.92
C GLY A 193 -8.81 19.71 -15.40
N GLU A 194 -7.98 20.19 -14.44
CA GLU A 194 -6.69 20.81 -14.76
C GLU A 194 -5.73 19.80 -15.42
N TYR A 195 -5.73 18.54 -14.96
CA TYR A 195 -4.88 17.52 -15.58
C TYR A 195 -5.23 17.29 -17.06
N ILE A 196 -6.53 17.20 -17.36
CA ILE A 196 -7.01 17.02 -18.75
C ILE A 196 -6.66 18.24 -19.61
N SER A 197 -6.93 19.45 -19.11
CA SER A 197 -6.70 20.69 -19.87
C SER A 197 -5.22 21.02 -20.09
N ARG A 198 -4.32 20.49 -19.23
CA ARG A 198 -2.87 20.74 -19.26
C ARG A 198 -2.07 19.47 -19.59
N ILE A 199 -2.68 18.52 -20.30
CA ILE A 199 -2.04 17.21 -20.57
C ILE A 199 -0.72 17.36 -21.33
N ASP A 200 -0.66 18.24 -22.29
CA ASP A 200 0.55 18.48 -23.10
C ASP A 200 1.70 19.02 -22.23
N GLU A 201 1.41 19.98 -21.34
CA GLU A 201 2.40 20.45 -20.35
C GLU A 201 2.91 19.31 -19.46
N MET A 202 2.02 18.38 -19.01
CA MET A 202 2.45 17.23 -18.20
C MET A 202 3.35 16.27 -18.99
N ILE A 203 3.13 16.15 -20.30
CA ILE A 203 3.97 15.35 -21.20
C ILE A 203 5.33 16.02 -21.40
N GLU A 204 5.36 17.30 -21.72
CA GLU A 204 6.59 18.08 -21.96
C GLU A 204 7.51 18.05 -20.73
N ARG A 205 6.99 18.33 -19.53
CA ARG A 205 7.74 18.29 -18.28
C ARG A 205 8.39 16.93 -18.00
N LYS A 206 7.77 15.84 -18.43
CA LYS A 206 8.38 14.49 -18.32
C LYS A 206 9.43 14.27 -19.41
N GLY A 207 9.15 14.75 -20.62
CA GLY A 207 10.05 14.66 -21.76
C GLY A 207 11.41 15.30 -21.49
N GLU A 208 11.45 16.43 -20.77
CA GLU A 208 12.69 17.10 -20.36
C GLU A 208 13.68 16.18 -19.62
N TRP A 209 13.21 15.10 -18.99
CA TRP A 209 14.02 14.21 -18.17
C TRP A 209 14.09 12.77 -18.68
N LEU A 210 13.16 12.36 -19.55
CA LEU A 210 13.07 10.97 -20.00
C LEU A 210 13.71 10.73 -21.35
N TRP A 211 13.88 11.78 -22.19
CA TRP A 211 14.33 11.65 -23.57
C TRP A 211 15.64 12.38 -23.88
N HIS A 212 16.49 12.54 -22.87
CA HIS A 212 17.84 13.10 -23.00
C HIS A 212 18.93 12.09 -22.65
#